data_83c9a7fe0c6f4f42262175e2f844865e
#
_entry.id   83c9a7fe0c6f4f42262175e2f844865e
#
_cell.length_a   1.000
_cell.length_b   1.000
_cell.length_c   1.000
_cell.angle_alpha   90.00
_cell.angle_beta   90.00
_cell.angle_gamma   90.00
#
_symmetry.space_group_name_H-M   'P 1'
#
loop_
_entity.id
_entity.type
_entity.pdbx_description
1 polymer ?
#
loop_
_entity_poly.entity_id
_entity_poly.type
_entity_poly.pdbx_seq_one_letter_code
_entity_poly.pdbx_strand_id
1 'polypeptide(L)'
;MIPLVWLVIRDRPSDVGQLPYGSDPTNPPSLEKNVYGGILKTLASSLTTLSRVAHSKSFWILSGTFFVCGWTTNGIISTHFIPAAQDEGMAVTAAATLLAVVGIFDLVGTIGSGWITDRFDPRKLLAIYYGLRGIALLAMPFILGPSIEPPMLIVMVLFGLDWVATVPPTAILSIRIFGKSTGIAVFAWVFASHMIGAAAAALLSGFIRDISNDYLIAWLLAGALALLAAVAALALPKTQLEAPEA
;
A
#
# COMPACT_ATOMS: atom_id res chain seq x y z
N MET A 1 16.98 12.54 -15.21
CA MET A 1 16.98 11.34 -14.30
C MET A 1 17.46 10.08 -15.02
N ILE A 2 16.85 9.65 -16.14
CA ILE A 2 17.23 8.39 -16.84
C ILE A 2 18.73 8.26 -17.16
N PRO A 3 19.44 9.28 -17.73
CA PRO A 3 20.86 9.15 -17.99
C PRO A 3 21.72 8.99 -16.75
N LEU A 4 21.37 9.68 -15.66
CA LEU A 4 22.08 9.59 -14.37
C LEU A 4 21.93 8.19 -13.75
N VAL A 5 20.72 7.65 -13.76
CA VAL A 5 20.43 6.29 -13.27
C VAL A 5 21.24 5.27 -14.06
N TRP A 6 21.26 5.39 -15.38
CA TRP A 6 22.01 4.46 -16.26
C TRP A 6 23.53 4.53 -16.06
N LEU A 7 24.08 5.70 -15.71
CA LEU A 7 25.51 5.88 -15.45
C LEU A 7 25.94 5.40 -14.07
N VAL A 8 25.09 5.58 -13.05
CA VAL A 8 25.46 5.39 -11.64
C VAL A 8 24.97 4.07 -11.08
N ILE A 9 23.75 3.64 -11.43
CA ILE A 9 23.17 2.41 -10.88
C ILE A 9 23.66 1.21 -11.66
N ARG A 10 24.08 0.19 -10.93
CA ARG A 10 24.44 -1.14 -11.44
C ARG A 10 23.50 -2.17 -10.85
N ASP A 11 23.15 -3.19 -11.63
CA ASP A 11 22.18 -4.20 -11.22
C ASP A 11 22.74 -5.13 -10.13
N ARG A 12 24.05 -5.28 -10.07
CA ARG A 12 24.69 -6.22 -9.15
C ARG A 12 25.99 -5.65 -8.58
N PRO A 13 26.32 -6.00 -7.32
CA PRO A 13 27.63 -5.65 -6.74
C PRO A 13 28.80 -6.16 -7.56
N SER A 14 28.69 -7.33 -8.22
CA SER A 14 29.68 -7.91 -9.11
C SER A 14 30.01 -7.03 -10.32
N ASP A 15 29.10 -6.17 -10.76
CA ASP A 15 29.32 -5.27 -11.91
C ASP A 15 30.32 -4.15 -11.59
N VAL A 16 30.57 -3.93 -10.29
CA VAL A 16 31.57 -3.00 -9.74
C VAL A 16 32.70 -3.72 -8.98
N GLY A 17 32.82 -5.05 -9.16
CA GLY A 17 33.87 -5.86 -8.55
C GLY A 17 33.69 -6.05 -7.03
N GLN A 18 32.49 -5.84 -6.49
CA GLN A 18 32.20 -6.00 -5.06
C GLN A 18 31.40 -7.28 -4.81
N LEU A 19 31.55 -7.84 -3.61
CA LEU A 19 30.70 -8.92 -3.11
C LEU A 19 29.42 -8.34 -2.51
N PRO A 20 28.29 -9.10 -2.51
CA PRO A 20 27.09 -8.72 -1.77
C PRO A 20 27.40 -8.46 -0.29
N TYR A 21 26.71 -7.50 0.31
CA TYR A 21 26.89 -7.19 1.73
C TYR A 21 26.61 -8.43 2.61
N GLY A 22 27.52 -8.71 3.55
CA GLY A 22 27.44 -9.90 4.41
C GLY A 22 27.94 -11.21 3.77
N SER A 23 28.49 -11.18 2.56
CA SER A 23 29.11 -12.36 1.94
C SER A 23 30.47 -12.68 2.54
N ASP A 24 30.75 -13.97 2.76
CA ASP A 24 32.06 -14.43 3.14
C ASP A 24 33.02 -14.30 1.93
N PRO A 25 34.12 -13.53 2.04
CA PRO A 25 35.12 -13.40 0.96
C PRO A 25 35.78 -14.73 0.58
N THR A 26 35.83 -15.69 1.52
CA THR A 26 36.47 -17.02 1.30
C THR A 26 35.51 -17.99 0.62
N ASN A 27 34.21 -17.74 0.66
CA ASN A 27 33.18 -18.54 0.01
C ASN A 27 32.14 -17.62 -0.67
N PRO A 28 32.52 -16.94 -1.76
CA PRO A 28 31.61 -16.03 -2.45
C PRO A 28 30.39 -16.79 -2.94
N PRO A 29 29.18 -16.23 -2.78
CA PRO A 29 27.96 -16.86 -3.28
C PRO A 29 28.14 -17.12 -4.78
N SER A 30 27.81 -18.34 -5.22
CA SER A 30 27.83 -18.68 -6.64
C SER A 30 27.01 -17.65 -7.42
N LEU A 31 27.63 -17.03 -8.42
CA LEU A 31 26.92 -16.10 -9.31
C LEU A 31 25.73 -16.86 -9.91
N GLU A 32 24.54 -16.64 -9.36
CA GLU A 32 23.34 -17.21 -9.95
C GLU A 32 23.28 -16.76 -11.41
N LYS A 33 23.48 -17.72 -12.30
CA LYS A 33 23.29 -17.50 -13.74
C LYS A 33 21.93 -16.83 -13.92
N ASN A 34 21.91 -15.73 -14.67
CA ASN A 34 20.69 -15.04 -15.06
C ASN A 34 19.60 -16.03 -15.49
N VAL A 35 18.69 -16.35 -14.60
CA VAL A 35 17.49 -17.14 -14.88
C VAL A 35 16.38 -16.21 -15.43
N TYR A 36 16.76 -15.12 -16.08
CA TYR A 36 15.83 -14.39 -16.91
C TYR A 36 15.62 -15.16 -18.23
N GLY A 37 14.97 -16.31 -18.09
CA GLY A 37 14.28 -16.88 -19.25
C GLY A 37 13.23 -15.86 -19.67
N GLY A 38 13.28 -15.37 -20.90
CA GLY A 38 12.53 -14.25 -21.44
C GLY A 38 11.16 -13.95 -20.85
N ILE A 39 10.59 -12.80 -21.13
CA ILE A 39 9.34 -12.26 -20.58
C ILE A 39 8.23 -13.32 -20.44
N LEU A 40 8.09 -14.20 -21.43
CA LEU A 40 7.10 -15.28 -21.43
C LEU A 40 7.32 -16.29 -20.30
N LYS A 41 8.56 -16.65 -20.00
CA LYS A 41 8.87 -17.59 -18.90
C LYS A 41 8.64 -16.94 -17.53
N THR A 42 8.94 -15.66 -17.40
CA THR A 42 8.66 -14.88 -16.19
C THR A 42 7.16 -14.77 -15.96
N LEU A 43 6.38 -14.46 -17.00
CA LEU A 43 4.91 -14.42 -16.92
C LEU A 43 4.33 -15.78 -16.57
N ALA A 44 4.79 -16.86 -17.21
CA ALA A 44 4.33 -18.22 -16.92
C ALA A 44 4.63 -18.62 -15.47
N SER A 45 5.82 -18.29 -14.94
CA SER A 45 6.17 -18.56 -13.54
C SER A 45 5.33 -17.76 -12.55
N SER A 46 5.02 -16.51 -12.89
CA SER A 46 4.14 -15.65 -12.09
C SER A 46 2.70 -16.20 -12.03
N LEU A 47 2.14 -16.62 -13.18
CA LEU A 47 0.81 -17.25 -13.25
C LEU A 47 0.76 -18.60 -12.52
N THR A 48 1.82 -19.39 -12.60
CA THR A 48 1.94 -20.64 -11.85
C THR A 48 1.97 -20.37 -10.34
N THR A 49 2.65 -19.31 -9.89
CA THR A 49 2.62 -18.89 -8.49
C THR A 49 1.22 -18.50 -8.07
N LEU A 50 0.52 -17.68 -8.86
CA LEU A 50 -0.85 -17.29 -8.59
C LEU A 50 -1.78 -18.49 -8.45
N SER A 51 -1.75 -19.44 -9.41
CA SER A 51 -2.61 -20.63 -9.37
C SER A 51 -2.38 -21.47 -8.10
N ARG A 52 -1.14 -21.54 -7.63
CA ARG A 52 -0.77 -22.26 -6.39
C ARG A 52 -1.31 -21.57 -5.15
N VAL A 53 -1.17 -20.22 -5.04
CA VAL A 53 -1.55 -19.48 -3.84
C VAL A 53 -3.03 -19.08 -3.80
N ALA A 54 -3.72 -19.12 -4.93
CA ALA A 54 -5.16 -18.81 -5.04
C ALA A 54 -6.06 -19.74 -4.19
N HIS A 55 -5.57 -20.90 -3.77
CA HIS A 55 -6.29 -21.79 -2.84
C HIS A 55 -6.12 -21.39 -1.36
N SER A 56 -5.22 -20.45 -1.05
CA SER A 56 -4.94 -20.00 0.30
C SER A 56 -5.89 -18.88 0.74
N LYS A 57 -6.55 -19.06 1.90
CA LYS A 57 -7.35 -17.99 2.52
C LYS A 57 -6.52 -16.75 2.83
N SER A 58 -5.26 -16.92 3.24
CA SER A 58 -4.36 -15.82 3.56
C SER A 58 -4.06 -14.96 2.33
N PHE A 59 -3.94 -15.56 1.14
CA PHE A 59 -3.78 -14.82 -0.10
C PHE A 59 -4.96 -13.88 -0.37
N TRP A 60 -6.18 -14.38 -0.23
CA TRP A 60 -7.38 -13.57 -0.48
C TRP A 60 -7.62 -12.50 0.58
N ILE A 61 -7.24 -12.75 1.84
CA ILE A 61 -7.30 -11.74 2.90
C ILE A 61 -6.29 -10.61 2.59
N LEU A 62 -5.03 -10.96 2.27
CA LEU A 62 -4.01 -9.96 1.89
C LEU A 62 -4.44 -9.18 0.64
N SER A 63 -4.93 -9.87 -0.39
CA SER A 63 -5.39 -9.23 -1.63
C SER A 63 -6.61 -8.35 -1.39
N GLY A 64 -7.57 -8.79 -0.58
CA GLY A 64 -8.77 -8.03 -0.25
C GLY A 64 -8.45 -6.79 0.59
N THR A 65 -7.63 -6.92 1.61
CA THR A 65 -7.22 -5.76 2.43
C THR A 65 -6.40 -4.76 1.60
N PHE A 66 -5.55 -5.24 0.71
CA PHE A 66 -4.75 -4.35 -0.13
C PHE A 66 -5.53 -3.77 -1.31
N PHE A 67 -6.58 -4.46 -1.80
CA PHE A 67 -7.59 -3.89 -2.69
C PHE A 67 -8.27 -2.67 -2.04
N VAL A 68 -8.68 -2.80 -0.77
CA VAL A 68 -9.26 -1.69 0.01
C VAL A 68 -8.24 -0.57 0.23
N CYS A 69 -6.95 -0.89 0.39
CA CYS A 69 -5.90 0.13 0.40
C CYS A 69 -5.93 0.97 -0.87
N GLY A 70 -5.90 0.33 -2.04
CA GLY A 70 -5.98 1.02 -3.33
C GLY A 70 -7.26 1.84 -3.48
N TRP A 71 -8.40 1.27 -3.07
CA TRP A 71 -9.70 1.94 -3.06
C TRP A 71 -9.64 3.26 -2.29
N THR A 72 -9.11 3.21 -1.06
CA THR A 72 -9.15 4.31 -0.09
C THR A 72 -8.05 5.36 -0.30
N THR A 73 -6.95 5.02 -0.98
CA THR A 73 -5.85 5.94 -1.27
C THR A 73 -5.94 6.47 -2.70
N ASN A 74 -5.39 5.71 -3.66
CA ASN A 74 -5.29 6.15 -5.05
C ASN A 74 -6.66 6.28 -5.73
N GLY A 75 -7.64 5.46 -5.31
CA GLY A 75 -8.98 5.48 -5.87
C GLY A 75 -9.77 6.72 -5.46
N ILE A 76 -10.10 6.87 -4.18
CA ILE A 76 -10.98 7.96 -3.74
C ILE A 76 -10.20 9.24 -3.41
N ILE A 77 -9.15 9.17 -2.59
CA ILE A 77 -8.46 10.41 -2.17
C ILE A 77 -7.68 11.04 -3.33
N SER A 78 -6.80 10.30 -4.00
CA SER A 78 -6.01 10.90 -5.10
C SER A 78 -6.87 11.42 -6.24
N THR A 79 -8.00 10.78 -6.52
CA THR A 79 -8.81 11.08 -7.71
C THR A 79 -9.95 12.04 -7.40
N HIS A 80 -10.62 11.88 -6.24
CA HIS A 80 -11.89 12.56 -5.95
C HIS A 80 -11.82 13.57 -4.80
N PHE A 81 -10.72 13.66 -4.05
CA PHE A 81 -10.65 14.60 -2.93
C PHE A 81 -10.79 16.07 -3.38
N ILE A 82 -10.06 16.47 -4.43
CA ILE A 82 -10.15 17.86 -4.93
C ILE A 82 -11.55 18.17 -5.47
N PRO A 83 -12.15 17.33 -6.36
CA PRO A 83 -13.53 17.55 -6.79
C PRO A 83 -14.54 17.60 -5.63
N ALA A 84 -14.42 16.68 -4.67
CA ALA A 84 -15.32 16.67 -3.50
C ALA A 84 -15.17 17.95 -2.64
N ALA A 85 -13.94 18.41 -2.44
CA ALA A 85 -13.68 19.66 -1.71
C ALA A 85 -14.24 20.88 -2.45
N GLN A 86 -14.19 20.88 -3.79
CA GLN A 86 -14.80 21.93 -4.61
C GLN A 86 -16.34 21.93 -4.54
N ASP A 87 -16.96 20.77 -4.52
CA ASP A 87 -18.41 20.64 -4.33
C ASP A 87 -18.86 21.26 -3.00
N GLU A 88 -18.00 21.22 -1.96
CA GLU A 88 -18.22 21.86 -0.64
C GLU A 88 -17.70 23.31 -0.57
N GLY A 89 -17.35 23.91 -1.71
CA GLY A 89 -16.95 25.31 -1.81
C GLY A 89 -15.48 25.60 -1.50
N MET A 90 -14.62 24.59 -1.32
CA MET A 90 -13.20 24.79 -1.07
C MET A 90 -12.47 25.21 -2.35
N ALA A 91 -11.56 26.19 -2.24
CA ALA A 91 -10.69 26.56 -3.35
C ALA A 91 -9.76 25.39 -3.75
N VAL A 92 -9.56 25.18 -5.05
CA VAL A 92 -8.66 24.13 -5.60
C VAL A 92 -7.26 24.17 -4.97
N THR A 93 -6.70 25.38 -4.78
CA THR A 93 -5.39 25.56 -4.16
C THR A 93 -5.35 25.09 -2.71
N ALA A 94 -6.42 25.33 -1.93
CA ALA A 94 -6.54 24.86 -0.55
C ALA A 94 -6.63 23.32 -0.51
N ALA A 95 -7.46 22.71 -1.35
CA ALA A 95 -7.55 21.26 -1.46
C ALA A 95 -6.23 20.61 -1.91
N ALA A 96 -5.55 21.20 -2.88
CA ALA A 96 -4.22 20.74 -3.33
C ALA A 96 -3.16 20.86 -2.22
N THR A 97 -3.23 21.92 -1.38
CA THR A 97 -2.33 22.08 -0.22
C THR A 97 -2.56 20.95 0.80
N LEU A 98 -3.80 20.55 1.06
CA LEU A 98 -4.09 19.42 1.93
C LEU A 98 -3.52 18.10 1.39
N LEU A 99 -3.58 17.86 0.07
CA LEU A 99 -2.91 16.69 -0.53
C LEU A 99 -1.38 16.78 -0.44
N ALA A 100 -0.80 17.96 -0.53
CA ALA A 100 0.64 18.14 -0.30
C ALA A 100 1.02 17.82 1.15
N VAL A 101 0.20 18.19 2.14
CA VAL A 101 0.36 17.79 3.54
C VAL A 101 0.35 16.26 3.66
N VAL A 102 -0.61 15.57 3.03
CA VAL A 102 -0.62 14.09 2.99
C VAL A 102 0.71 13.56 2.48
N GLY A 103 1.24 14.08 1.35
CA GLY A 103 2.51 13.62 0.78
C GLY A 103 3.72 13.83 1.70
N ILE A 104 3.77 14.94 2.45
CA ILE A 104 4.85 15.21 3.42
C ILE A 104 4.80 14.20 4.57
N PHE A 105 3.62 13.96 5.14
CA PHE A 105 3.46 13.04 6.26
C PHE A 105 3.57 11.58 5.85
N ASP A 106 3.32 11.24 4.58
CA ASP A 106 3.52 9.89 4.04
C ASP A 106 5.00 9.45 4.13
N LEU A 107 5.95 10.35 3.90
CA LEU A 107 7.37 10.03 4.09
C LEU A 107 7.66 9.61 5.53
N VAL A 108 7.13 10.34 6.51
CA VAL A 108 7.30 10.03 7.94
C VAL A 108 6.60 8.71 8.28
N GLY A 109 5.36 8.56 7.83
CA GLY A 109 4.52 7.39 8.08
C GLY A 109 5.12 6.10 7.52
N THR A 110 5.60 6.14 6.29
CA THR A 110 6.20 4.97 5.61
C THR A 110 7.49 4.51 6.29
N ILE A 111 8.40 5.44 6.62
CA ILE A 111 9.64 5.13 7.34
C ILE A 111 9.31 4.57 8.74
N GLY A 112 8.42 5.26 9.46
CA GLY A 112 7.98 4.83 10.78
C GLY A 112 7.31 3.45 10.75
N SER A 113 6.46 3.19 9.77
CA SER A 113 5.79 1.89 9.60
C SER A 113 6.79 0.76 9.35
N GLY A 114 7.81 0.98 8.53
CA GLY A 114 8.88 -0.02 8.34
C GLY A 114 9.52 -0.40 9.67
N TRP A 115 9.96 0.60 10.44
CA TRP A 115 10.57 0.38 11.75
C TRP A 115 9.65 -0.31 12.76
N ILE A 116 8.35 0.04 12.78
CA ILE A 116 7.36 -0.57 13.66
C ILE A 116 7.06 -2.00 13.24
N THR A 117 7.00 -2.28 11.92
CA THR A 117 6.71 -3.62 11.37
C THR A 117 7.74 -4.67 11.79
N ASP A 118 9.00 -4.27 12.00
CA ASP A 118 10.05 -5.17 12.48
C ASP A 118 9.88 -5.57 13.96
N ARG A 119 9.11 -4.81 14.75
CA ARG A 119 9.00 -4.93 16.20
C ARG A 119 7.65 -5.38 16.71
N PHE A 120 6.62 -5.15 15.92
CA PHE A 120 5.23 -5.44 16.29
C PHE A 120 4.59 -6.45 15.35
N ASP A 121 3.49 -7.06 15.78
CA ASP A 121 2.70 -7.98 14.97
C ASP A 121 2.11 -7.23 13.74
N PRO A 122 2.55 -7.55 12.49
CA PRO A 122 2.13 -6.82 11.31
C PRO A 122 0.61 -6.85 11.07
N ARG A 123 -0.10 -7.88 11.55
CA ARG A 123 -1.56 -7.99 11.42
C ARG A 123 -2.28 -6.95 12.25
N LYS A 124 -1.81 -6.75 13.50
CA LYS A 124 -2.37 -5.73 14.40
C LYS A 124 -2.07 -4.34 13.87
N LEU A 125 -0.89 -4.17 13.29
CA LEU A 125 -0.49 -2.90 12.68
C LEU A 125 -1.38 -2.56 11.48
N LEU A 126 -1.65 -3.52 10.59
CA LEU A 126 -2.63 -3.35 9.51
C LEU A 126 -4.03 -3.03 10.03
N ALA A 127 -4.48 -3.72 11.09
CA ALA A 127 -5.79 -3.45 11.68
C ALA A 127 -5.90 -2.03 12.23
N ILE A 128 -4.84 -1.51 12.87
CA ILE A 128 -4.80 -0.13 13.35
C ILE A 128 -4.84 0.85 12.17
N TYR A 129 -4.01 0.66 11.15
CA TYR A 129 -3.97 1.53 9.98
C TYR A 129 -5.32 1.58 9.26
N TYR A 130 -5.89 0.44 8.89
CA TYR A 130 -7.20 0.40 8.26
C TYR A 130 -8.32 0.91 9.15
N GLY A 131 -8.24 0.69 10.46
CA GLY A 131 -9.20 1.20 11.43
C GLY A 131 -9.20 2.72 11.51
N LEU A 132 -8.02 3.34 11.67
CA LEU A 132 -7.87 4.80 11.68
C LEU A 132 -8.30 5.42 10.35
N ARG A 133 -7.88 4.82 9.23
CA ARG A 133 -8.29 5.24 7.89
C ARG A 133 -9.81 5.16 7.70
N GLY A 134 -10.43 4.08 8.17
CA GLY A 134 -11.88 3.91 8.08
C GLY A 134 -12.63 5.00 8.85
N ILE A 135 -12.22 5.31 10.07
CA ILE A 135 -12.79 6.39 10.88
C ILE A 135 -12.59 7.74 10.19
N ALA A 136 -11.39 8.01 9.68
CA ALA A 136 -11.08 9.25 8.96
C ALA A 136 -11.98 9.44 7.72
N LEU A 137 -12.19 8.38 6.93
CA LEU A 137 -13.06 8.43 5.74
C LEU A 137 -14.53 8.58 6.09
N LEU A 138 -15.03 7.95 7.17
CA LEU A 138 -16.38 8.14 7.66
C LEU A 138 -16.62 9.56 8.18
N ALA A 139 -15.58 10.21 8.74
CA ALA A 139 -15.68 11.59 9.18
C ALA A 139 -15.61 12.61 8.02
N MET A 140 -15.04 12.23 6.87
CA MET A 140 -14.78 13.13 5.75
C MET A 140 -15.98 13.98 5.33
N PRO A 141 -17.19 13.42 5.08
CA PRO A 141 -18.34 14.22 4.63
C PRO A 141 -18.85 15.24 5.66
N PHE A 142 -18.43 15.12 6.93
CA PHE A 142 -18.87 16.01 8.02
C PHE A 142 -17.85 17.11 8.35
N ILE A 143 -16.61 16.99 7.85
CA ILE A 143 -15.51 17.92 8.12
C ILE A 143 -15.03 18.64 6.86
N LEU A 144 -15.46 18.17 5.69
CA LEU A 144 -15.17 18.81 4.42
C LEU A 144 -16.04 20.07 4.28
N GLY A 145 -15.43 21.21 3.98
CA GLY A 145 -16.11 22.51 3.90
C GLY A 145 -15.29 23.52 3.12
N PRO A 146 -15.73 24.80 3.06
CA PRO A 146 -15.11 25.83 2.23
C PRO A 146 -13.74 26.29 2.71
N SER A 147 -13.37 26.01 3.96
CA SER A 147 -12.11 26.43 4.59
C SER A 147 -11.39 25.25 5.24
N ILE A 148 -10.06 25.39 5.43
CA ILE A 148 -9.26 24.40 6.14
C ILE A 148 -9.44 24.61 7.64
N GLU A 149 -10.33 23.81 8.23
CA GLU A 149 -10.56 23.79 9.67
C GLU A 149 -9.63 22.77 10.36
N PRO A 150 -9.32 22.95 11.66
CA PRO A 150 -8.43 22.04 12.40
C PRO A 150 -8.79 20.54 12.29
N PRO A 151 -10.08 20.11 12.33
CA PRO A 151 -10.42 18.70 12.16
C PRO A 151 -9.99 18.13 10.80
N MET A 152 -10.18 18.91 9.72
CA MET A 152 -9.74 18.52 8.37
C MET A 152 -8.22 18.36 8.31
N LEU A 153 -7.47 19.31 8.85
CA LEU A 153 -6.00 19.25 8.86
C LEU A 153 -5.50 18.02 9.64
N ILE A 154 -6.08 17.74 10.80
CA ILE A 154 -5.75 16.56 11.63
C ILE A 154 -6.00 15.27 10.83
N VAL A 155 -7.14 15.15 10.17
CA VAL A 155 -7.49 13.98 9.37
C VAL A 155 -6.51 13.80 8.20
N MET A 156 -6.13 14.88 7.51
CA MET A 156 -5.18 14.81 6.40
C MET A 156 -3.76 14.43 6.86
N VAL A 157 -3.32 14.91 8.02
CA VAL A 157 -2.05 14.48 8.64
C VAL A 157 -2.09 12.99 9.00
N LEU A 158 -3.13 12.52 9.67
CA LEU A 158 -3.30 11.11 10.01
C LEU A 158 -3.39 10.25 8.76
N PHE A 159 -4.09 10.70 7.74
CA PHE A 159 -4.20 10.02 6.46
C PHE A 159 -2.85 9.94 5.75
N GLY A 160 -2.04 11.00 5.81
CA GLY A 160 -0.67 11.01 5.29
C GLY A 160 0.22 9.99 6.01
N LEU A 161 0.22 9.98 7.33
CA LEU A 161 0.97 9.01 8.13
C LEU A 161 0.60 7.55 7.83
N ASP A 162 -0.61 7.31 7.35
CA ASP A 162 -1.13 5.99 7.01
C ASP A 162 -1.08 5.66 5.50
N TRP A 163 -0.77 6.62 4.61
CA TRP A 163 -0.95 6.48 3.17
C TRP A 163 -0.28 5.22 2.59
N VAL A 164 1.03 5.08 2.71
CA VAL A 164 1.83 3.93 2.27
C VAL A 164 2.21 3.03 3.44
N ALA A 165 1.89 3.42 4.67
CA ALA A 165 2.27 2.70 5.89
C ALA A 165 1.76 1.25 5.94
N THR A 166 0.73 0.90 5.17
CA THR A 166 0.22 -0.48 5.03
C THR A 166 1.11 -1.38 4.18
N VAL A 167 2.04 -0.82 3.38
CA VAL A 167 2.91 -1.58 2.46
C VAL A 167 3.93 -2.46 3.20
N PRO A 168 4.75 -1.94 4.15
CA PRO A 168 5.74 -2.76 4.86
C PRO A 168 5.12 -3.97 5.57
N PRO A 169 4.05 -3.84 6.38
CA PRO A 169 3.46 -5.00 7.04
C PRO A 169 2.80 -5.98 6.06
N THR A 170 2.24 -5.52 4.93
CA THR A 170 1.67 -6.41 3.90
C THR A 170 2.77 -7.21 3.20
N ALA A 171 3.89 -6.57 2.86
CA ALA A 171 5.03 -7.21 2.23
C ALA A 171 5.66 -8.27 3.14
N ILE A 172 5.89 -7.94 4.42
CA ILE A 172 6.48 -8.89 5.37
C ILE A 172 5.55 -10.07 5.66
N LEU A 173 4.22 -9.84 5.74
CA LEU A 173 3.24 -10.92 5.90
C LEU A 173 3.24 -11.83 4.68
N SER A 174 3.34 -11.28 3.46
CA SER A 174 3.44 -12.08 2.25
C SER A 174 4.67 -13.00 2.29
N ILE A 175 5.82 -12.49 2.75
CA ILE A 175 7.05 -13.26 2.86
C ILE A 175 6.96 -14.30 4.00
N ARG A 176 6.44 -13.92 5.18
CA ARG A 176 6.36 -14.82 6.33
C ARG A 176 5.35 -15.95 6.14
N ILE A 177 4.25 -15.71 5.43
CA ILE A 177 3.18 -16.72 5.19
C ILE A 177 3.56 -17.66 4.05
N PHE A 178 4.17 -17.15 2.97
CA PHE A 178 4.41 -17.92 1.74
C PHE A 178 5.89 -18.28 1.51
N GLY A 179 6.78 -17.86 2.41
CA GLY A 179 8.23 -18.10 2.32
C GLY A 179 8.97 -17.08 1.44
N LYS A 180 10.28 -16.92 1.66
CA LYS A 180 11.11 -15.88 1.01
C LYS A 180 11.05 -15.94 -0.53
N SER A 181 11.13 -17.11 -1.13
CA SER A 181 11.15 -17.27 -2.59
C SER A 181 9.81 -16.98 -3.27
N THR A 182 8.70 -17.32 -2.63
CA THR A 182 7.35 -17.18 -3.19
C THR A 182 6.69 -15.87 -2.74
N GLY A 183 6.99 -15.40 -1.54
CA GLY A 183 6.35 -14.25 -0.90
C GLY A 183 6.49 -12.94 -1.67
N ILE A 184 7.61 -12.72 -2.35
CA ILE A 184 7.82 -11.54 -3.20
C ILE A 184 6.86 -11.57 -4.40
N ALA A 185 6.73 -12.72 -5.06
CA ALA A 185 5.81 -12.88 -6.18
C ALA A 185 4.33 -12.79 -5.72
N VAL A 186 4.03 -13.30 -4.52
CA VAL A 186 2.70 -13.14 -3.89
C VAL A 186 2.41 -11.68 -3.63
N PHE A 187 3.36 -10.94 -3.05
CA PHE A 187 3.19 -9.51 -2.81
C PHE A 187 2.93 -8.74 -4.11
N ALA A 188 3.58 -9.09 -5.22
CA ALA A 188 3.30 -8.48 -6.52
C ALA A 188 1.84 -8.69 -6.97
N TRP A 189 1.25 -9.87 -6.75
CA TRP A 189 -0.17 -10.13 -7.02
C TRP A 189 -1.11 -9.40 -6.05
N VAL A 190 -0.75 -9.34 -4.78
CA VAL A 190 -1.45 -8.53 -3.77
C VAL A 190 -1.41 -7.04 -4.17
N PHE A 191 -0.27 -6.55 -4.68
CA PHE A 191 -0.16 -5.19 -5.19
C PHE A 191 -1.00 -4.97 -6.46
N ALA A 192 -1.12 -5.96 -7.33
CA ALA A 192 -2.03 -5.88 -8.49
C ALA A 192 -3.49 -5.71 -8.04
N SER A 193 -3.92 -6.36 -6.94
CA SER A 193 -5.26 -6.15 -6.39
C SER A 193 -5.47 -4.72 -5.89
N HIS A 194 -4.43 -4.07 -5.33
CA HIS A 194 -4.46 -2.66 -4.97
C HIS A 194 -4.75 -1.76 -6.19
N MET A 195 -4.10 -2.01 -7.32
CA MET A 195 -4.34 -1.24 -8.54
C MET A 195 -5.78 -1.44 -9.06
N ILE A 196 -6.32 -2.65 -8.96
CA ILE A 196 -7.72 -2.94 -9.31
C ILE A 196 -8.66 -2.19 -8.37
N GLY A 197 -8.37 -2.18 -7.06
CA GLY A 197 -9.14 -1.42 -6.06
C GLY A 197 -9.13 0.08 -6.33
N ALA A 198 -7.98 0.63 -6.68
CA ALA A 198 -7.84 2.03 -7.04
C ALA A 198 -8.67 2.39 -8.28
N ALA A 199 -8.58 1.59 -9.34
CA ALA A 199 -9.36 1.80 -10.56
C ALA A 199 -10.88 1.68 -10.32
N ALA A 200 -11.30 0.68 -9.54
CA ALA A 200 -12.69 0.48 -9.19
C ALA A 200 -13.25 1.67 -8.38
N ALA A 201 -12.50 2.17 -7.39
CA ALA A 201 -12.93 3.31 -6.58
C ALA A 201 -12.98 4.60 -7.40
N ALA A 202 -12.00 4.85 -8.26
CA ALA A 202 -11.99 6.02 -9.13
C ALA A 202 -13.23 6.04 -10.05
N LEU A 203 -13.57 4.88 -10.65
CA LEU A 203 -14.74 4.78 -11.51
C LEU A 203 -16.05 4.89 -10.72
N LEU A 204 -16.20 4.10 -9.65
CA LEU A 204 -17.45 4.01 -8.92
C LEU A 204 -17.77 5.27 -8.11
N SER A 205 -16.76 5.95 -7.54
CA SER A 205 -16.99 7.22 -6.84
C SER A 205 -17.44 8.32 -7.78
N GLY A 206 -16.91 8.37 -9.01
CA GLY A 206 -17.39 9.29 -10.04
C GLY A 206 -18.83 8.99 -10.45
N PHE A 207 -19.15 7.72 -10.67
CA PHE A 207 -20.52 7.29 -11.01
C PHE A 207 -21.53 7.59 -9.88
N ILE A 208 -21.14 7.35 -8.62
CA ILE A 208 -21.99 7.70 -7.46
C ILE A 208 -22.25 9.21 -7.46
N ARG A 209 -21.19 10.02 -7.60
CA ARG A 209 -21.31 11.48 -7.62
C ARG A 209 -22.23 11.97 -8.73
N ASP A 210 -22.15 11.37 -9.94
CA ASP A 210 -22.99 11.75 -11.08
C ASP A 210 -24.48 11.45 -10.85
N ILE A 211 -24.82 10.43 -10.05
CA ILE A 211 -26.19 10.07 -9.73
C ILE A 211 -26.71 10.83 -8.51
N SER A 212 -25.91 10.92 -7.43
CA SER A 212 -26.36 11.51 -6.15
C SER A 212 -26.10 13.01 -6.05
N ASN A 213 -25.28 13.58 -6.96
CA ASN A 213 -24.76 14.94 -6.93
C ASN A 213 -23.89 15.26 -5.69
N ASP A 214 -23.42 14.25 -4.98
CA ASP A 214 -22.52 14.36 -3.83
C ASP A 214 -21.59 13.15 -3.72
N TYR A 215 -20.65 13.21 -2.77
CA TYR A 215 -19.71 12.13 -2.48
C TYR A 215 -20.03 11.36 -1.19
N LEU A 216 -21.14 11.63 -0.52
CA LEU A 216 -21.49 11.05 0.79
C LEU A 216 -21.39 9.51 0.77
N ILE A 217 -22.09 8.88 -0.18
CA ILE A 217 -22.11 7.41 -0.29
C ILE A 217 -20.72 6.87 -0.59
N ALA A 218 -19.94 7.55 -1.43
CA ALA A 218 -18.58 7.12 -1.77
C ALA A 218 -17.66 7.14 -0.54
N TRP A 219 -17.74 8.19 0.30
CA TRP A 219 -16.99 8.28 1.55
C TRP A 219 -17.40 7.21 2.57
N LEU A 220 -18.71 7.02 2.77
CA LEU A 220 -19.23 6.02 3.70
C LEU A 220 -18.86 4.60 3.27
N LEU A 221 -18.94 4.29 1.98
CA LEU A 221 -18.53 3.00 1.43
C LEU A 221 -17.04 2.76 1.64
N ALA A 222 -16.20 3.74 1.33
CA ALA A 222 -14.74 3.63 1.51
C ALA A 222 -14.36 3.42 2.98
N GLY A 223 -14.99 4.17 3.89
CA GLY A 223 -14.78 4.03 5.33
C GLY A 223 -15.22 2.67 5.85
N ALA A 224 -16.40 2.18 5.44
CA ALA A 224 -16.90 0.86 5.81
C ALA A 224 -15.99 -0.27 5.31
N LEU A 225 -15.52 -0.20 4.05
CA LEU A 225 -14.57 -1.15 3.50
C LEU A 225 -13.25 -1.16 4.27
N ALA A 226 -12.74 0.01 4.67
CA ALA A 226 -11.52 0.10 5.48
C ALA A 226 -11.69 -0.54 6.86
N LEU A 227 -12.82 -0.33 7.54
CA LEU A 227 -13.10 -1.00 8.83
C LEU A 227 -13.23 -2.53 8.66
N LEU A 228 -13.85 -3.01 7.58
CA LEU A 228 -13.89 -4.43 7.26
C LEU A 228 -12.49 -4.99 7.00
N ALA A 229 -11.63 -4.24 6.30
CA ALA A 229 -10.24 -4.63 6.07
C ALA A 229 -9.44 -4.69 7.38
N ALA A 230 -9.70 -3.79 8.34
CA ALA A 230 -9.10 -3.82 9.68
C ALA A 230 -9.42 -5.12 10.41
N VAL A 231 -10.68 -5.56 10.40
CA VAL A 231 -11.11 -6.82 10.99
C VAL A 231 -10.52 -8.02 10.24
N ALA A 232 -10.54 -7.99 8.91
CA ALA A 232 -9.99 -9.05 8.07
C ALA A 232 -8.48 -9.26 8.29
N ALA A 233 -7.71 -8.19 8.50
CA ALA A 233 -6.28 -8.27 8.77
C ALA A 233 -5.96 -9.10 10.03
N LEU A 234 -6.81 -9.07 11.05
CA LEU A 234 -6.65 -9.86 12.27
C LEU A 234 -6.88 -11.36 12.05
N ALA A 235 -7.60 -11.74 10.99
CA ALA A 235 -7.84 -13.14 10.62
C ALA A 235 -6.63 -13.81 9.92
N LEU A 236 -5.60 -13.06 9.58
CA LEU A 236 -4.34 -13.62 9.07
C LEU A 236 -3.64 -14.49 10.12
N PRO A 237 -2.87 -15.53 9.74
CA PRO A 237 -2.16 -16.38 10.70
C PRO A 237 -1.11 -15.57 11.48
N LYS A 238 -0.90 -15.91 12.74
CA LYS A 238 0.20 -15.38 13.56
C LYS A 238 1.53 -15.84 12.95
N THR A 239 2.36 -14.89 12.57
CA THR A 239 3.73 -15.16 12.13
C THR A 239 4.68 -14.79 13.27
N GLN A 240 5.70 -15.62 13.51
CA GLN A 240 6.71 -15.28 14.51
C GLN A 240 7.54 -14.08 14.03
N LEU A 241 7.86 -13.18 14.95
CA LEU A 241 8.89 -12.18 14.70
C LEU A 241 10.21 -12.95 14.63
N GLU A 242 10.91 -12.89 13.50
CA GLU A 242 12.28 -13.38 13.44
C GLU A 242 13.09 -12.54 14.44
N ALA A 243 13.81 -13.21 15.36
CA ALA A 243 14.76 -12.50 16.21
C ALA A 243 15.76 -11.79 15.29
N PRO A 244 16.15 -10.53 15.57
CA PRO A 244 17.22 -9.90 14.78
C PRO A 244 18.42 -10.81 14.85
N GLU A 245 18.92 -11.21 13.69
CA GLU A 245 20.22 -11.91 13.59
C GLU A 245 21.26 -10.96 14.20
N ALA A 246 21.92 -11.45 15.29
CA ALA A 246 22.89 -10.69 16.08
C ALA A 246 24.19 -10.49 15.29
#